data_e7c35666cec58ec068d2515f8a72a5bf
#
_entry.id   e7c35666cec58ec068d2515f8a72a5bf
#
_cell.length_a   1.000
_cell.length_b   1.000
_cell.length_c   1.000
_cell.angle_alpha   90.00
_cell.angle_beta   90.00
_cell.angle_gamma   90.00
#
_symmetry.space_group_name_H-M   'P 1'
#
loop_
_entity.id
_entity.type
_entity.pdbx_description
1 polymer ?
#
loop_
_entity_poly.entity_id
_entity_poly.type
_entity_poly.pdbx_seq_one_letter_code
_entity_poly.pdbx_strand_id
1 'polypeptide(L)'
;MIKNIEFIKHLGIKQEGNSLTLEPKKELLNHIGSIHAGALFTLAESQSGLTLITQFGKANVKALLRSSNIKYKAEAIGKLKASGYIEPKNSEKFTAQLEKKGRALIDVAVKILDSYDNTVATATFSWFIQR
;
A
#
# COMPACT_ATOMS: atom_id res chain seq x y z
N MET A 1 2.61 0.45 -13.61
CA MET A 1 1.39 1.11 -13.41
C MET A 1 1.31 1.91 -12.14
N ILE A 2 1.33 1.28 -10.98
CA ILE A 2 1.48 2.05 -9.73
C ILE A 2 2.71 2.93 -9.84
N LYS A 3 3.82 2.37 -10.32
CA LYS A 3 5.10 3.09 -10.49
C LYS A 3 5.04 4.25 -11.48
N ASN A 4 3.98 4.35 -12.30
CA ASN A 4 3.84 5.43 -13.27
C ASN A 4 3.07 6.64 -12.71
N ILE A 5 2.56 6.55 -11.50
CA ILE A 5 1.91 7.66 -10.84
C ILE A 5 2.97 8.68 -10.45
N GLU A 6 2.81 9.93 -10.89
CA GLU A 6 3.84 10.95 -10.71
C GLU A 6 4.22 11.19 -9.25
N PHE A 7 3.26 11.17 -8.35
CA PHE A 7 3.54 11.34 -6.93
C PHE A 7 4.43 10.22 -6.38
N ILE A 8 4.17 8.99 -6.80
CA ILE A 8 4.95 7.83 -6.38
C ILE A 8 6.37 7.94 -6.91
N LYS A 9 6.53 8.34 -8.18
CA LYS A 9 7.85 8.57 -8.77
C LYS A 9 8.62 9.65 -8.03
N HIS A 10 7.93 10.72 -7.67
CA HIS A 10 8.55 11.85 -6.98
C HIS A 10 9.18 11.42 -5.66
N LEU A 11 8.53 10.53 -4.93
CA LEU A 11 9.06 10.00 -3.67
C LEU A 11 10.18 8.98 -3.87
N GLY A 12 10.33 8.46 -5.08
CA GLY A 12 11.34 7.45 -5.37
C GLY A 12 10.92 6.03 -5.00
N ILE A 13 9.61 5.80 -4.89
CA ILE A 13 9.09 4.45 -4.62
C ILE A 13 9.30 3.59 -5.86
N LYS A 14 9.89 2.40 -5.66
CA LYS A 14 10.18 1.46 -6.74
C LYS A 14 9.48 0.14 -6.49
N GLN A 15 9.31 -0.64 -7.56
CA GLN A 15 8.68 -1.95 -7.47
C GLN A 15 9.71 -3.04 -7.65
N GLU A 16 9.71 -4.01 -6.72
CA GLU A 16 10.53 -5.21 -6.79
C GLU A 16 9.59 -6.41 -6.63
N GLY A 17 9.25 -7.04 -7.75
CA GLY A 17 8.25 -8.12 -7.74
C GLY A 17 6.88 -7.58 -7.35
N ASN A 18 6.28 -8.15 -6.31
CA ASN A 18 4.99 -7.72 -5.79
C ASN A 18 5.11 -6.79 -4.59
N SER A 19 6.30 -6.27 -4.35
CA SER A 19 6.57 -5.36 -3.23
C SER A 19 7.03 -4.00 -3.74
N LEU A 20 6.66 -2.96 -3.03
CA LEU A 20 7.20 -1.62 -3.25
C LEU A 20 8.29 -1.35 -2.24
N THR A 21 9.32 -0.63 -2.68
CA THR A 21 10.46 -0.29 -1.84
C THR A 21 10.67 1.21 -1.85
N LEU A 22 11.31 1.70 -0.78
CA LEU A 22 11.64 3.12 -0.64
C LEU A 22 13.02 3.25 -0.02
N GLU A 23 13.91 3.94 -0.71
CA GLU A 23 15.21 4.29 -0.16
C GLU A 23 15.14 5.67 0.47
N PRO A 24 15.83 5.90 1.60
CA PRO A 24 15.82 7.22 2.20
C PRO A 24 16.55 8.23 1.33
N LYS A 25 16.04 9.45 1.32
CA LYS A 25 16.71 10.61 0.75
C LYS A 25 16.33 11.82 1.59
N LYS A 26 17.13 12.85 1.52
CA LYS A 26 16.98 14.03 2.37
C LYS A 26 15.55 14.58 2.43
N GLU A 27 14.88 14.63 1.27
CA GLU A 27 13.54 15.19 1.14
C GLU A 27 12.46 14.37 1.86
N LEU A 28 12.76 13.13 2.22
CA LEU A 28 11.80 12.24 2.89
C LEU A 28 11.98 12.18 4.40
N LEU A 29 12.97 12.91 4.94
CA LEU A 29 13.29 12.80 6.36
C LEU A 29 12.45 13.75 7.19
N ASN A 30 12.15 13.32 8.42
CA ASN A 30 11.48 14.16 9.41
C ASN A 30 12.50 14.94 10.24
N HIS A 31 12.03 15.62 11.30
CA HIS A 31 12.85 16.48 12.15
C HIS A 31 13.92 15.73 12.96
N ILE A 32 13.82 14.40 13.08
CA ILE A 32 14.81 13.61 13.84
C ILE A 32 15.68 12.73 12.92
N GLY A 33 15.55 12.90 11.59
CA GLY A 33 16.41 12.19 10.64
C GLY A 33 15.92 10.80 10.24
N SER A 34 14.73 10.40 10.66
CA SER A 34 14.12 9.17 10.16
C SER A 34 13.12 9.49 9.05
N ILE A 35 12.61 8.47 8.36
CA ILE A 35 11.70 8.70 7.24
C ILE A 35 10.37 9.23 7.76
N HIS A 36 9.89 10.30 7.15
CA HIS A 36 8.66 10.98 7.55
C HIS A 36 7.44 10.07 7.43
N ALA A 37 6.53 10.18 8.41
CA ALA A 37 5.29 9.39 8.43
C ALA A 37 4.49 9.52 7.14
N GLY A 38 4.49 10.69 6.51
CA GLY A 38 3.79 10.89 5.23
C GLY A 38 4.35 10.02 4.12
N ALA A 39 5.68 9.82 4.08
CA ALA A 39 6.30 8.94 3.10
C ALA A 39 5.98 7.47 3.41
N LEU A 40 5.95 7.09 4.69
CA LEU A 40 5.54 5.75 5.10
C LEU A 40 4.10 5.47 4.70
N PHE A 41 3.20 6.44 4.94
CA PHE A 41 1.80 6.31 4.53
C PHE A 41 1.68 6.10 3.03
N THR A 42 2.39 6.89 2.23
CA THR A 42 2.31 6.79 0.77
C THR A 42 2.84 5.44 0.28
N LEU A 43 3.94 4.95 0.88
CA LEU A 43 4.46 3.63 0.55
C LEU A 43 3.42 2.54 0.85
N ALA A 44 2.80 2.60 2.03
CA ALA A 44 1.82 1.60 2.44
C ALA A 44 0.55 1.65 1.58
N GLU A 45 0.03 2.86 1.33
CA GLU A 45 -1.16 3.04 0.50
C GLU A 45 -0.92 2.55 -0.92
N SER A 46 0.23 2.89 -1.48
CA SER A 46 0.61 2.46 -2.83
C SER A 46 0.74 0.94 -2.89
N GLN A 47 1.30 0.31 -1.86
CA GLN A 47 1.40 -1.14 -1.78
C GLN A 47 0.01 -1.78 -1.76
N SER A 48 -0.96 -1.18 -1.05
CA SER A 48 -2.31 -1.74 -1.02
C SER A 48 -2.93 -1.75 -2.42
N GLY A 49 -2.71 -0.69 -3.20
CA GLY A 49 -3.16 -0.62 -4.59
C GLY A 49 -2.49 -1.66 -5.47
N LEU A 50 -1.18 -1.84 -5.32
CA LEU A 50 -0.45 -2.86 -6.07
C LEU A 50 -0.96 -4.26 -5.74
N THR A 51 -1.24 -4.54 -4.47
CA THR A 51 -1.75 -5.83 -4.04
C THR A 51 -3.11 -6.13 -4.67
N LEU A 52 -3.99 -5.12 -4.73
CA LEU A 52 -5.29 -5.26 -5.41
C LEU A 52 -5.11 -5.59 -6.88
N ILE A 53 -4.26 -4.84 -7.58
CA ILE A 53 -4.02 -5.03 -9.01
C ILE A 53 -3.40 -6.41 -9.27
N THR A 54 -2.47 -6.83 -8.43
CA THR A 54 -1.81 -8.13 -8.57
C THR A 54 -2.81 -9.27 -8.42
N GLN A 55 -3.74 -9.16 -7.48
CA GLN A 55 -4.68 -10.24 -7.20
C GLN A 55 -5.90 -10.25 -8.13
N PHE A 56 -6.44 -9.08 -8.47
CA PHE A 56 -7.70 -8.99 -9.22
C PHE A 56 -7.56 -8.42 -10.63
N GLY A 57 -6.37 -7.96 -11.01
CA GLY A 57 -6.15 -7.35 -12.31
C GLY A 57 -6.64 -5.91 -12.37
N LYS A 58 -6.50 -5.33 -13.56
CA LYS A 58 -6.79 -3.92 -13.81
C LYS A 58 -8.07 -3.68 -14.59
N ALA A 59 -8.93 -4.66 -14.68
CA ALA A 59 -10.09 -4.54 -15.53
C ALA A 59 -10.88 -3.27 -15.17
N ASN A 60 -11.34 -2.56 -16.19
CA ASN A 60 -12.21 -1.39 -16.20
C ASN A 60 -12.95 -1.09 -14.89
N VAL A 61 -12.20 -0.83 -13.83
CA VAL A 61 -12.78 -0.52 -12.53
C VAL A 61 -12.30 0.84 -12.06
N LYS A 62 -13.14 1.50 -11.30
CA LYS A 62 -12.79 2.71 -10.59
C LYS A 62 -12.47 2.31 -9.15
N ALA A 63 -11.27 2.61 -8.71
CA ALA A 63 -10.81 2.28 -7.36
C ALA A 63 -10.57 3.57 -6.58
N LEU A 64 -11.24 3.72 -5.45
CA LEU A 64 -11.10 4.88 -4.58
C LEU A 64 -10.82 4.43 -3.16
N LEU A 65 -9.78 4.98 -2.57
CA LEU A 65 -9.50 4.73 -1.16
C LEU A 65 -10.56 5.40 -0.30
N ARG A 66 -11.20 4.64 0.59
CA ARG A 66 -12.26 5.15 1.46
C ARG A 66 -11.75 5.46 2.85
N SER A 67 -10.94 4.59 3.41
CA SER A 67 -10.43 4.78 4.76
C SER A 67 -9.11 4.07 4.93
N SER A 68 -8.36 4.49 5.93
CA SER A 68 -7.07 3.91 6.23
C SER A 68 -6.82 3.97 7.73
N ASN A 69 -6.13 2.96 8.22
CA ASN A 69 -5.65 2.92 9.59
C ASN A 69 -4.21 2.47 9.54
N ILE A 70 -3.31 3.26 10.08
CA ILE A 70 -1.88 2.93 10.07
C ILE A 70 -1.31 3.13 11.46
N LYS A 71 -0.46 2.20 11.88
CA LYS A 71 0.27 2.27 13.15
C LYS A 71 1.76 2.33 12.85
N TYR A 72 2.43 3.34 13.38
CA TYR A 72 3.87 3.54 13.25
C TYR A 72 4.52 2.93 14.47
N LYS A 73 5.26 1.84 14.27
CA LYS A 73 5.77 1.03 15.39
C LYS A 73 7.23 1.28 15.74
N ALA A 74 8.01 1.82 14.80
CA ALA A 74 9.43 2.06 15.00
C ALA A 74 9.90 3.14 14.04
N GLU A 75 11.06 3.74 14.36
CA GLU A 75 11.69 4.67 13.42
C GLU A 75 12.06 3.94 12.15
N ALA A 76 11.78 4.57 11.01
CA ALA A 76 12.08 4.01 9.70
C ALA A 76 13.41 4.57 9.22
N ILE A 77 14.43 3.72 9.22
CA ILE A 77 15.79 4.07 8.85
C ILE A 77 16.28 3.07 7.80
N GLY A 78 16.92 3.59 6.75
CA GLY A 78 17.42 2.74 5.67
C GLY A 78 16.33 2.34 4.69
N LYS A 79 16.64 1.37 3.84
CA LYS A 79 15.72 0.90 2.79
C LYS A 79 14.52 0.20 3.42
N LEU A 80 13.35 0.53 2.93
CA LEU A 80 12.08 -0.05 3.38
C LEU A 80 11.46 -0.91 2.29
N LYS A 81 10.73 -1.94 2.70
CA LYS A 81 10.01 -2.82 1.80
C LYS A 81 8.60 -3.04 2.33
N ALA A 82 7.62 -2.82 1.48
CA ALA A 82 6.22 -3.05 1.82
C ALA A 82 5.73 -4.37 1.25
N SER A 83 4.80 -5.00 1.94
CA SER A 83 4.08 -6.17 1.42
C SER A 83 2.61 -6.04 1.77
N GLY A 84 1.75 -6.62 0.92
CA GLY A 84 0.31 -6.54 1.10
C GLY A 84 -0.32 -7.91 1.20
N TYR A 85 -1.48 -7.97 1.87
CA TYR A 85 -2.20 -9.20 2.08
C TYR A 85 -3.70 -8.95 2.10
N ILE A 86 -4.44 -9.79 1.40
CA ILE A 86 -5.90 -9.77 1.43
C ILE A 86 -6.37 -11.10 1.98
N GLU A 87 -7.13 -11.05 3.08
CA GLU A 87 -7.64 -12.26 3.71
C GLU A 87 -8.56 -13.02 2.74
N PRO A 88 -8.41 -14.36 2.59
CA PRO A 88 -9.21 -15.13 1.63
C PRO A 88 -10.71 -14.94 1.76
N LYS A 89 -11.25 -14.86 2.98
CA LYS A 89 -12.67 -14.61 3.19
C LYS A 89 -13.11 -13.26 2.66
N ASN A 90 -12.28 -12.23 2.84
CA ASN A 90 -12.56 -10.90 2.32
C ASN A 90 -12.52 -10.90 0.80
N SER A 91 -11.58 -11.63 0.21
CA SER A 91 -11.47 -11.77 -1.23
C SER A 91 -12.71 -12.42 -1.84
N GLU A 92 -13.20 -13.51 -1.23
CA GLU A 92 -14.40 -14.21 -1.68
C GLU A 92 -15.63 -13.32 -1.61
N LYS A 93 -15.81 -12.65 -0.48
CA LYS A 93 -16.95 -11.75 -0.27
C LYS A 93 -16.93 -10.58 -1.25
N PHE A 94 -15.75 -10.02 -1.47
CA PHE A 94 -15.55 -8.93 -2.41
C PHE A 94 -15.95 -9.34 -3.83
N THR A 95 -15.44 -10.49 -4.29
CA THR A 95 -15.73 -11.00 -5.64
C THR A 95 -17.23 -11.21 -5.83
N ALA A 96 -17.88 -11.82 -4.85
CA ALA A 96 -19.32 -12.06 -4.90
C ALA A 96 -20.12 -10.77 -4.96
N GLN A 97 -19.77 -9.78 -4.16
CA GLN A 97 -20.47 -8.49 -4.16
C GLN A 97 -20.23 -7.72 -5.45
N LEU A 98 -19.01 -7.73 -5.96
CA LEU A 98 -18.69 -7.02 -7.20
C LEU A 98 -19.47 -7.59 -8.37
N GLU A 99 -19.58 -8.91 -8.47
CA GLU A 99 -20.38 -9.58 -9.50
C GLU A 99 -21.86 -9.23 -9.38
N LYS A 100 -22.38 -9.26 -8.16
CA LYS A 100 -23.82 -9.06 -7.91
C LYS A 100 -24.24 -7.60 -8.05
N LYS A 101 -23.44 -6.65 -7.49
CA LYS A 101 -23.83 -5.24 -7.39
C LYS A 101 -23.04 -4.31 -8.29
N GLY A 102 -21.96 -4.77 -8.90
CA GLY A 102 -21.05 -3.92 -9.68
C GLY A 102 -20.17 -3.01 -8.83
N ARG A 103 -20.24 -3.12 -7.50
CA ARG A 103 -19.42 -2.35 -6.57
C ARG A 103 -19.23 -3.13 -5.28
N ALA A 104 -18.11 -2.89 -4.61
CA ALA A 104 -17.82 -3.56 -3.34
C ALA A 104 -16.69 -2.85 -2.60
N LEU A 105 -16.57 -3.13 -1.32
CA LEU A 105 -15.45 -2.68 -0.50
C LEU A 105 -14.51 -3.86 -0.25
N ILE A 106 -13.22 -3.58 -0.14
CA ILE A 106 -12.22 -4.59 0.19
C ILE A 106 -11.15 -3.99 1.07
N ASP A 107 -10.75 -4.74 2.10
CA ASP A 107 -9.67 -4.34 3.00
C ASP A 107 -8.38 -5.02 2.59
N VAL A 108 -7.30 -4.24 2.55
CA VAL A 108 -5.96 -4.74 2.25
C VAL A 108 -5.07 -4.42 3.44
N ALA A 109 -4.42 -5.44 3.98
CA ALA A 109 -3.45 -5.28 5.05
C ALA A 109 -2.07 -5.04 4.44
N VAL A 110 -1.29 -4.16 5.04
CA VAL A 110 0.06 -3.83 4.58
C VAL A 110 1.01 -3.83 5.77
N LYS A 111 2.22 -4.28 5.51
CA LYS A 111 3.31 -4.25 6.47
C LYS A 111 4.52 -3.62 5.81
N ILE A 112 5.21 -2.72 6.52
CA ILE A 112 6.48 -2.15 6.08
C ILE A 112 7.59 -2.68 6.96
N LEU A 113 8.62 -3.24 6.34
CA LEU A 113 9.80 -3.78 7.03
C LEU A 113 11.03 -2.97 6.66
N ASP A 114 11.97 -2.88 7.61
CA ASP A 114 13.29 -2.32 7.32
C ASP A 114 14.24 -3.42 6.82
N SER A 115 15.52 -3.08 6.62
CA SER A 115 16.52 -4.02 6.09
C SER A 115 16.84 -5.18 7.02
N TYR A 116 16.46 -5.09 8.28
CA TYR A 116 16.68 -6.11 9.29
C TYR A 116 15.42 -6.90 9.59
N ASP A 117 14.38 -6.75 8.75
CA ASP A 117 13.07 -7.39 8.90
C ASP A 117 12.30 -6.94 10.15
N ASN A 118 12.65 -5.78 10.70
CA ASN A 118 11.84 -5.18 11.76
C ASN A 118 10.60 -4.52 11.16
N THR A 119 9.44 -4.72 11.78
CA THR A 119 8.21 -4.07 11.35
C THR A 119 8.22 -2.62 11.80
N VAL A 120 8.24 -1.69 10.85
CA VAL A 120 8.21 -0.26 11.18
C VAL A 120 6.80 0.31 11.12
N ALA A 121 5.90 -0.30 10.37
CA ALA A 121 4.50 0.12 10.31
C ALA A 121 3.61 -1.02 9.86
N THR A 122 2.36 -0.99 10.33
CA THR A 122 1.29 -1.87 9.85
C THR A 122 0.08 -1.02 9.52
N ALA A 123 -0.69 -1.44 8.50
CA ALA A 123 -1.83 -0.64 8.07
C ALA A 123 -2.93 -1.52 7.49
N THR A 124 -4.14 -0.96 7.47
CA THR A 124 -5.26 -1.53 6.73
C THR A 124 -5.88 -0.42 5.90
N PHE A 125 -6.10 -0.69 4.63
CA PHE A 125 -6.70 0.26 3.68
C PHE A 125 -7.99 -0.34 3.14
N SER A 126 -9.07 0.43 3.22
CA SER A 126 -10.36 0.01 2.68
C SER A 126 -10.60 0.73 1.37
N TRP A 127 -10.72 -0.06 0.30
CA TRP A 127 -10.91 0.43 -1.05
C TRP A 127 -12.34 0.22 -1.51
N PHE A 128 -12.90 1.23 -2.16
CA PHE A 128 -14.18 1.12 -2.85
C PHE A 128 -13.90 0.86 -4.32
N ILE A 129 -14.42 -0.25 -4.83
CA ILE A 129 -14.22 -0.66 -6.22
C ILE A 129 -15.56 -0.66 -6.92
N GLN A 130 -15.61 -0.05 -8.09
CA GLN A 130 -16.82 0.03 -8.90
C GLN A 130 -16.48 -0.29 -10.36
N ARG A 131 -17.26 -1.17 -10.97
CA ARG A 131 -17.14 -1.47 -12.39
C ARG A 131 -17.84 -0.42 -13.23
#